data_011edc5eed6a14a2ca644c45b54cbe72
#
_entry.id   011edc5eed6a14a2ca644c45b54cbe72
#
_cell.length_a   1.000
_cell.length_b   1.000
_cell.length_c   1.000
_cell.angle_alpha   90.00
_cell.angle_beta   90.00
_cell.angle_gamma   90.00
#
_symmetry.space_group_name_H-M   'P 1'
#
loop_
_entity.id
_entity.type
_entity.pdbx_description
1 polymer ?
#
loop_
_entity_poly.entity_id
_entity_poly.type
_entity_poly.pdbx_seq_one_letter_code
_entity_poly.pdbx_strand_id
1 'polypeptide(L)'
;MKQSKVNVSFEFFPPKNEEAISSLWQNINRLEPLKPRFISVTYGAGGSTRENTHNLVKQIKKKTDLQPAAHLTCINSTKKEIELIANDYWSSGIRHIVALRGDPPKNISSAKGDFKYATDLISFLRKKYDFEITVSAYPEIHPDSDSIEQEYDILKKKIDLGATKAITQFFFDVEYYFKFIDGAVKRGIKIPIIPGILPVTNCKRTIEFAKKMNCKMPIKLKNMF
;
A
#
# COMPACT_ATOMS: atom_id res chain seq x y z
N MET A 1 -20.63 26.10 -9.11
CA MET A 1 -20.18 24.67 -9.04
C MET A 1 -19.48 24.47 -7.70
N LYS A 2 -20.01 23.64 -6.79
CA LYS A 2 -19.27 23.26 -5.57
C LYS A 2 -18.06 22.44 -6.02
N GLN A 3 -16.85 22.98 -5.82
CA GLN A 3 -15.63 22.18 -5.99
C GLN A 3 -15.75 20.96 -5.07
N SER A 4 -15.85 19.77 -5.65
CA SER A 4 -15.79 18.54 -4.87
C SER A 4 -14.41 18.47 -4.23
N LYS A 5 -14.37 18.46 -2.88
CA LYS A 5 -13.12 18.39 -2.13
C LYS A 5 -12.44 17.07 -2.49
N VAL A 6 -11.25 17.15 -3.08
CA VAL A 6 -10.44 15.95 -3.40
C VAL A 6 -10.05 15.28 -2.08
N ASN A 7 -10.35 13.97 -1.97
CA ASN A 7 -9.90 13.18 -0.85
C ASN A 7 -8.45 12.79 -1.06
N VAL A 8 -7.60 13.04 -0.07
CA VAL A 8 -6.16 12.73 -0.12
C VAL A 8 -5.83 11.75 1.00
N SER A 9 -4.88 10.90 0.78
CA SER A 9 -4.20 10.07 1.80
C SER A 9 -2.68 10.19 1.61
N PHE A 10 -1.93 9.92 2.67
CA PHE A 10 -0.48 9.99 2.63
C PHE A 10 0.11 8.66 3.04
N GLU A 11 1.19 8.28 2.38
CA GLU A 11 1.96 7.08 2.69
C GLU A 11 3.34 7.47 3.22
N PHE A 12 3.75 6.86 4.32
CA PHE A 12 5.03 7.08 4.96
C PHE A 12 5.86 5.78 4.98
N PHE A 13 7.16 5.95 4.82
CA PHE A 13 8.11 4.89 5.10
C PHE A 13 8.44 4.88 6.60
N PRO A 14 8.62 3.70 7.23
CA PRO A 14 9.06 3.63 8.62
C PRO A 14 10.43 4.28 8.78
N PRO A 15 10.61 5.15 9.81
CA PRO A 15 11.86 5.84 10.04
C PRO A 15 12.96 4.87 10.45
N LYS A 16 14.21 5.17 10.05
CA LYS A 16 15.36 4.30 10.31
C LYS A 16 16.25 4.74 11.48
N ASN A 17 16.11 5.99 11.91
CA ASN A 17 16.88 6.60 12.98
C ASN A 17 16.05 7.69 13.69
N GLU A 18 16.55 8.24 14.78
CA GLU A 18 15.86 9.23 15.61
C GLU A 18 15.57 10.54 14.86
N GLU A 19 16.49 11.00 14.01
CA GLU A 19 16.28 12.18 13.18
C GLU A 19 15.11 11.98 12.21
N ALA A 20 15.04 10.81 11.57
CA ALA A 20 13.93 10.46 10.70
C ALA A 20 12.59 10.32 11.46
N ILE A 21 12.61 9.87 12.73
CA ILE A 21 11.43 9.84 13.60
C ILE A 21 10.94 11.28 13.86
N SER A 22 11.83 12.18 14.23
CA SER A 22 11.49 13.59 14.48
C SER A 22 10.90 14.25 13.22
N SER A 23 11.57 14.08 12.08
CA SER A 23 11.11 14.59 10.79
C SER A 23 9.74 14.02 10.39
N LEU A 24 9.50 12.72 10.63
CA LEU A 24 8.22 12.08 10.36
C LEU A 24 7.09 12.72 11.16
N TRP A 25 7.29 12.92 12.48
CA TRP A 25 6.27 13.54 13.34
C TRP A 25 6.01 14.99 12.97
N GLN A 26 7.04 15.75 12.60
CA GLN A 26 6.85 17.12 12.08
C GLN A 26 5.97 17.11 10.82
N ASN A 27 6.20 16.17 9.90
CA ASN A 27 5.41 16.04 8.68
C ASN A 27 3.96 15.59 8.99
N ILE A 28 3.76 14.63 9.88
CA ILE A 28 2.42 14.21 10.33
C ILE A 28 1.64 15.41 10.88
N ASN A 29 2.24 16.17 11.80
CA ASN A 29 1.61 17.35 12.40
C ASN A 29 1.26 18.43 11.36
N ARG A 30 2.08 18.60 10.31
CA ARG A 30 1.80 19.56 9.22
C ARG A 30 0.69 19.07 8.30
N LEU A 31 0.50 17.76 8.14
CA LEU A 31 -0.50 17.17 7.27
C LEU A 31 -1.84 16.92 7.95
N GLU A 32 -1.86 16.76 9.27
CA GLU A 32 -3.09 16.52 10.05
C GLU A 32 -4.19 17.58 9.82
N PRO A 33 -3.89 18.91 9.77
CA PRO A 33 -4.90 19.93 9.48
C PRO A 33 -5.56 19.80 8.11
N LEU A 34 -4.94 19.11 7.17
CA LEU A 34 -5.52 18.84 5.84
C LEU A 34 -6.63 17.78 5.89
N LYS A 35 -6.78 17.10 7.03
CA LYS A 35 -7.78 16.04 7.28
C LYS A 35 -7.74 14.95 6.20
N PRO A 36 -6.59 14.29 5.99
CA PRO A 36 -6.49 13.19 5.04
C PRO A 36 -7.46 12.07 5.42
N ARG A 37 -7.92 11.30 4.43
CA ARG A 37 -8.83 10.17 4.66
C ARG A 37 -8.18 9.09 5.51
N PHE A 38 -6.90 8.84 5.31
CA PHE A 38 -6.05 7.97 6.13
C PHE A 38 -4.57 8.30 5.90
N ILE A 39 -3.75 7.79 6.78
CA ILE A 39 -2.29 7.76 6.62
C ILE A 39 -1.84 6.29 6.64
N SER A 40 -1.10 5.86 5.62
CA SER A 40 -0.53 4.52 5.61
C SER A 40 0.96 4.52 5.98
N VAL A 41 1.40 3.43 6.58
CA VAL A 41 2.82 3.20 6.90
C VAL A 41 3.25 1.90 6.26
N THR A 42 4.28 1.98 5.39
CA THR A 42 4.77 0.82 4.64
C THR A 42 5.54 -0.15 5.52
N TYR A 43 5.64 -1.41 5.09
CA TYR A 43 6.65 -2.32 5.58
C TYR A 43 7.98 -2.10 4.86
N GLY A 44 9.09 -2.19 5.57
CA GLY A 44 10.40 -2.30 4.94
C GLY A 44 10.58 -3.62 4.22
N ALA A 45 11.38 -3.62 3.14
CA ALA A 45 11.68 -4.83 2.39
C ALA A 45 12.24 -5.94 3.30
N GLY A 46 11.74 -7.17 3.12
CA GLY A 46 12.17 -8.34 3.88
C GLY A 46 11.72 -8.42 5.34
N GLY A 47 10.78 -7.57 5.78
CA GLY A 47 10.23 -7.62 7.15
C GLY A 47 11.10 -7.02 8.24
N SER A 48 12.25 -6.42 7.90
CA SER A 48 13.22 -5.85 8.86
C SER A 48 12.69 -4.67 9.68
N THR A 49 11.54 -4.12 9.31
CA THR A 49 10.92 -2.96 9.97
C THR A 49 9.52 -3.25 10.51
N ARG A 50 9.13 -4.53 10.61
CA ARG A 50 7.78 -4.91 11.07
C ARG A 50 7.44 -4.22 12.39
N GLU A 51 8.27 -4.41 13.41
CA GLU A 51 8.03 -3.86 14.73
C GLU A 51 7.97 -2.34 14.75
N ASN A 52 8.87 -1.66 14.02
CA ASN A 52 8.85 -0.20 13.89
C ASN A 52 7.56 0.29 13.22
N THR A 53 7.10 -0.40 12.16
CA THR A 53 5.83 -0.07 11.49
C THR A 53 4.64 -0.25 12.43
N HIS A 54 4.57 -1.38 13.16
CA HIS A 54 3.50 -1.66 14.12
C HIS A 54 3.44 -0.59 15.20
N ASN A 55 4.60 -0.26 15.78
CA ASN A 55 4.68 0.76 16.83
C ASN A 55 4.28 2.15 16.31
N LEU A 56 4.74 2.52 15.12
CA LEU A 56 4.41 3.82 14.52
C LEU A 56 2.92 3.95 14.23
N VAL A 57 2.30 2.93 13.63
CA VAL A 57 0.86 2.91 13.33
C VAL A 57 0.04 3.07 14.60
N LYS A 58 0.40 2.37 15.69
CA LYS A 58 -0.26 2.50 16.99
C LYS A 58 -0.04 3.88 17.61
N GLN A 59 1.15 4.45 17.48
CA GLN A 59 1.43 5.80 17.95
C GLN A 59 0.63 6.86 17.19
N ILE A 60 0.50 6.76 15.87
CA ILE A 60 -0.34 7.66 15.07
C ILE A 60 -1.78 7.60 15.60
N LYS A 61 -2.33 6.39 15.78
CA LYS A 61 -3.69 6.21 16.30
C LYS A 61 -3.89 6.83 17.68
N LYS A 62 -2.87 6.74 18.55
CA LYS A 62 -2.94 7.25 19.93
C LYS A 62 -2.74 8.75 20.05
N LYS A 63 -1.89 9.35 19.21
CA LYS A 63 -1.40 10.73 19.37
C LYS A 63 -2.07 11.73 18.43
N THR A 64 -2.88 11.28 17.47
CA THR A 64 -3.53 12.13 16.46
C THR A 64 -4.98 11.69 16.23
N ASP A 65 -5.77 12.56 15.59
CA ASP A 65 -7.13 12.23 15.12
C ASP A 65 -7.13 11.50 13.77
N LEU A 66 -5.96 11.21 13.23
CA LEU A 66 -5.82 10.56 11.94
C LEU A 66 -6.23 9.09 11.98
N GLN A 67 -6.65 8.58 10.84
CA GLN A 67 -6.95 7.16 10.66
C GLN A 67 -5.73 6.45 10.05
N PRO A 68 -4.97 5.66 10.82
CA PRO A 68 -3.85 4.91 10.27
C PRO A 68 -4.32 3.68 9.51
N ALA A 69 -3.68 3.42 8.37
CA ALA A 69 -3.77 2.19 7.61
C ALA A 69 -2.43 1.44 7.72
N ALA A 70 -2.48 0.24 8.28
CA ALA A 70 -1.28 -0.56 8.47
C ALA A 70 -1.01 -1.42 7.23
N HIS A 71 0.17 -1.31 6.61
CA HIS A 71 0.61 -2.30 5.66
C HIS A 71 0.85 -3.63 6.39
N LEU A 72 0.38 -4.72 5.82
CA LEU A 72 0.57 -6.06 6.36
C LEU A 72 0.95 -6.99 5.21
N THR A 73 2.17 -7.52 5.28
CA THR A 73 2.66 -8.51 4.32
C THR A 73 2.55 -9.91 4.90
N CYS A 74 2.23 -10.89 4.08
CA CYS A 74 2.01 -12.27 4.51
C CYS A 74 3.12 -13.26 4.12
N ILE A 75 4.01 -12.89 3.20
CA ILE A 75 5.07 -13.80 2.78
C ILE A 75 5.95 -14.20 3.98
N ASN A 76 6.32 -15.47 4.05
CA ASN A 76 7.09 -16.07 5.14
C ASN A 76 6.46 -15.93 6.54
N SER A 77 5.16 -15.68 6.61
CA SER A 77 4.44 -15.60 7.88
C SER A 77 3.55 -16.81 8.09
N THR A 78 3.49 -17.27 9.32
CA THR A 78 2.51 -18.28 9.75
C THR A 78 1.16 -17.64 10.04
N LYS A 79 0.09 -18.43 10.02
CA LYS A 79 -1.26 -17.99 10.45
C LYS A 79 -1.26 -17.43 11.86
N LYS A 80 -0.48 -18.05 12.77
CA LYS A 80 -0.35 -17.62 14.16
C LYS A 80 0.28 -16.23 14.27
N GLU A 81 1.35 -15.96 13.52
CA GLU A 81 1.99 -14.64 13.52
C GLU A 81 1.06 -13.56 12.96
N ILE A 82 0.39 -13.81 11.83
CA ILE A 82 -0.57 -12.87 11.26
C ILE A 82 -1.74 -12.63 12.22
N GLU A 83 -2.22 -13.66 12.91
CA GLU A 83 -3.29 -13.54 13.90
C GLU A 83 -2.88 -12.66 15.09
N LEU A 84 -1.68 -12.85 15.62
CA LEU A 84 -1.15 -12.03 16.72
C LEU A 84 -1.08 -10.54 16.30
N ILE A 85 -0.57 -10.26 15.10
CA ILE A 85 -0.48 -8.91 14.55
C ILE A 85 -1.87 -8.30 14.35
N ALA A 86 -2.80 -9.05 13.77
CA ALA A 86 -4.14 -8.59 13.50
C ALA A 86 -4.92 -8.33 14.81
N ASN A 87 -4.76 -9.19 15.83
CA ASN A 87 -5.31 -8.98 17.17
C ASN A 87 -4.76 -7.70 17.82
N ASP A 88 -3.45 -7.46 17.74
CA ASP A 88 -2.82 -6.26 18.28
C ASP A 88 -3.31 -4.98 17.60
N TYR A 89 -3.46 -5.00 16.27
CA TYR A 89 -4.05 -3.88 15.55
C TYR A 89 -5.52 -3.65 15.92
N TRP A 90 -6.31 -4.71 15.96
CA TRP A 90 -7.73 -4.62 16.29
C TRP A 90 -7.95 -4.08 17.70
N SER A 91 -7.23 -4.59 18.70
CA SER A 91 -7.29 -4.13 20.09
C SER A 91 -6.78 -2.69 20.27
N SER A 92 -5.84 -2.27 19.44
CA SER A 92 -5.34 -0.88 19.40
C SER A 92 -6.26 0.09 18.66
N GLY A 93 -7.44 -0.34 18.20
CA GLY A 93 -8.40 0.50 17.48
C GLY A 93 -8.06 0.77 16.01
N ILE A 94 -7.08 0.09 15.45
CA ILE A 94 -6.75 0.16 14.02
C ILE A 94 -7.77 -0.69 13.27
N ARG A 95 -8.37 -0.13 12.23
CA ARG A 95 -9.45 -0.77 11.46
C ARG A 95 -9.16 -0.86 9.96
N HIS A 96 -8.03 -0.32 9.50
CA HIS A 96 -7.66 -0.28 8.09
C HIS A 96 -6.33 -1.01 7.86
N ILE A 97 -6.35 -1.98 6.96
CA ILE A 97 -5.18 -2.78 6.56
C ILE A 97 -4.93 -2.60 5.07
N VAL A 98 -3.67 -2.36 4.70
CA VAL A 98 -3.20 -2.50 3.31
C VAL A 98 -2.60 -3.90 3.20
N ALA A 99 -3.37 -4.83 2.61
CA ALA A 99 -3.01 -6.24 2.53
C ALA A 99 -2.13 -6.52 1.30
N LEU A 100 -0.92 -7.01 1.55
CA LEU A 100 0.11 -7.24 0.53
C LEU A 100 0.68 -8.66 0.64
N ARG A 101 1.23 -9.19 -0.47
CA ARG A 101 2.03 -10.41 -0.43
C ARG A 101 3.37 -10.15 0.30
N GLY A 102 4.01 -9.06 -0.08
CA GLY A 102 5.41 -8.78 0.25
C GLY A 102 6.38 -9.42 -0.74
N ASP A 103 7.62 -8.93 -0.75
CA ASP A 103 8.68 -9.47 -1.60
C ASP A 103 9.37 -10.66 -0.91
N PRO A 104 9.70 -11.73 -1.64
CA PRO A 104 10.48 -12.84 -1.09
C PRO A 104 11.87 -12.34 -0.70
N PRO A 105 12.42 -12.82 0.42
CA PRO A 105 13.81 -12.52 0.78
C PRO A 105 14.77 -13.02 -0.30
N LYS A 106 15.76 -12.21 -0.66
CA LYS A 106 16.71 -12.50 -1.75
C LYS A 106 17.49 -13.82 -1.61
N ASN A 107 17.57 -14.38 -0.40
CA ASN A 107 18.43 -15.53 -0.09
C ASN A 107 17.65 -16.78 0.37
N ILE A 108 16.34 -16.84 0.18
CA ILE A 108 15.52 -17.98 0.61
C ILE A 108 14.81 -18.56 -0.61
N SER A 109 15.22 -19.78 -0.99
CA SER A 109 14.69 -20.49 -2.17
C SER A 109 13.27 -21.03 -2.00
N SER A 110 12.71 -21.05 -0.79
CA SER A 110 11.33 -21.44 -0.53
C SER A 110 10.70 -20.55 0.56
N ALA A 111 9.51 -20.02 0.29
CA ALA A 111 8.72 -19.30 1.29
C ALA A 111 8.29 -20.28 2.40
N LYS A 112 8.76 -20.04 3.63
CA LYS A 112 8.41 -20.83 4.82
C LYS A 112 7.20 -20.20 5.54
N GLY A 113 6.04 -20.14 4.92
CA GLY A 113 4.86 -19.54 5.53
C GLY A 113 3.57 -20.21 5.09
N ASP A 114 2.48 -19.89 5.76
CA ASP A 114 1.15 -20.44 5.47
C ASP A 114 0.41 -19.68 4.36
N PHE A 115 1.00 -18.59 3.85
CA PHE A 115 0.41 -17.69 2.86
C PHE A 115 1.29 -17.62 1.61
N LYS A 116 0.69 -17.81 0.46
CA LYS A 116 1.38 -17.70 -0.83
C LYS A 116 1.13 -16.33 -1.50
N TYR A 117 -0.08 -15.79 -1.34
CA TYR A 117 -0.54 -14.57 -2.00
C TYR A 117 -1.29 -13.66 -1.03
N ALA A 118 -1.43 -12.38 -1.42
CA ALA A 118 -2.27 -11.42 -0.68
C ALA A 118 -3.74 -11.89 -0.56
N THR A 119 -4.24 -12.68 -1.51
CA THR A 119 -5.58 -13.30 -1.46
C THR A 119 -5.77 -14.22 -0.26
N ASP A 120 -4.74 -14.96 0.12
CA ASP A 120 -4.79 -15.84 1.29
C ASP A 120 -4.88 -15.01 2.58
N LEU A 121 -4.12 -13.91 2.65
CA LEU A 121 -4.17 -12.96 3.76
C LEU A 121 -5.56 -12.32 3.90
N ILE A 122 -6.12 -11.82 2.79
CA ILE A 122 -7.46 -11.20 2.79
C ILE A 122 -8.50 -12.19 3.31
N SER A 123 -8.52 -13.41 2.75
CA SER A 123 -9.43 -14.46 3.18
C SER A 123 -9.28 -14.81 4.66
N PHE A 124 -8.05 -14.85 5.17
CA PHE A 124 -7.76 -15.11 6.57
C PHE A 124 -8.26 -14.00 7.49
N LEU A 125 -7.99 -12.74 7.15
CA LEU A 125 -8.40 -11.58 7.95
C LEU A 125 -9.92 -11.44 8.00
N ARG A 126 -10.63 -11.61 6.87
CA ARG A 126 -12.08 -11.44 6.78
C ARG A 126 -12.88 -12.46 7.60
N LYS A 127 -12.29 -13.62 7.89
CA LYS A 127 -12.95 -14.64 8.76
C LYS A 127 -13.05 -14.23 10.23
N LYS A 128 -12.17 -13.32 10.68
CA LYS A 128 -12.01 -13.00 12.10
C LYS A 128 -12.25 -11.52 12.43
N TYR A 129 -12.04 -10.61 11.46
CA TYR A 129 -12.07 -9.17 11.70
C TYR A 129 -12.81 -8.43 10.59
N ASP A 130 -13.50 -7.38 10.96
CA ASP A 130 -14.13 -6.46 10.02
C ASP A 130 -13.20 -5.29 9.67
N PHE A 131 -11.98 -5.60 9.24
CA PHE A 131 -11.06 -4.59 8.73
C PHE A 131 -11.54 -4.01 7.39
N GLU A 132 -11.37 -2.72 7.20
CA GLU A 132 -11.32 -2.13 5.88
C GLU A 132 -10.03 -2.60 5.19
N ILE A 133 -10.14 -3.31 4.07
CA ILE A 133 -8.99 -3.89 3.37
C ILE A 133 -8.74 -3.16 2.07
N THR A 134 -7.59 -2.50 1.99
CA THR A 134 -7.03 -1.93 0.77
C THR A 134 -6.00 -2.89 0.17
N VAL A 135 -5.96 -2.98 -1.16
CA VAL A 135 -5.02 -3.82 -1.90
C VAL A 135 -4.25 -3.05 -2.95
N SER A 136 -3.15 -3.59 -3.42
CA SER A 136 -2.40 -3.02 -4.55
C SER A 136 -3.05 -3.32 -5.89
N ALA A 137 -2.92 -2.36 -6.84
CA ALA A 137 -3.24 -2.49 -8.25
C ALA A 137 -2.05 -1.97 -9.10
N TYR A 138 -1.90 -2.46 -10.32
CA TYR A 138 -0.72 -2.18 -11.14
C TYR A 138 -1.11 -1.72 -12.56
N PRO A 139 -1.26 -0.41 -12.79
CA PRO A 139 -1.61 0.13 -14.11
C PRO A 139 -0.58 -0.17 -15.21
N GLU A 140 0.69 -0.33 -14.82
CA GLU A 140 1.81 -0.65 -15.73
C GLU A 140 2.22 -2.13 -15.69
N ILE A 141 1.37 -3.01 -15.17
CA ILE A 141 1.56 -4.46 -14.99
C ILE A 141 2.63 -4.79 -13.94
N HIS A 142 2.30 -5.66 -13.01
CA HIS A 142 3.24 -6.19 -12.02
C HIS A 142 4.33 -7.04 -12.69
N PRO A 143 5.61 -7.00 -12.24
CA PRO A 143 6.68 -7.82 -12.84
C PRO A 143 6.40 -9.33 -12.90
N ASP A 144 5.59 -9.85 -11.99
CA ASP A 144 5.20 -11.26 -11.93
C ASP A 144 3.92 -11.58 -12.74
N SER A 145 3.36 -10.60 -13.47
CA SER A 145 2.15 -10.77 -14.28
C SER A 145 2.47 -10.74 -15.76
N ASP A 146 1.80 -11.58 -16.53
CA ASP A 146 2.04 -11.73 -17.97
C ASP A 146 1.27 -10.70 -18.80
N SER A 147 0.17 -10.17 -18.27
CA SER A 147 -0.69 -9.24 -19.00
C SER A 147 -1.51 -8.33 -18.08
N ILE A 148 -2.11 -7.29 -18.67
CA ILE A 148 -3.02 -6.38 -17.95
C ILE A 148 -4.34 -7.09 -17.61
N GLU A 149 -4.76 -8.06 -18.40
CA GLU A 149 -5.94 -8.89 -18.13
C GLU A 149 -5.76 -9.65 -16.82
N GLN A 150 -4.58 -10.24 -16.62
CA GLN A 150 -4.24 -10.94 -15.38
C GLN A 150 -4.28 -10.00 -14.16
N GLU A 151 -3.87 -8.74 -14.30
CA GLU A 151 -3.99 -7.75 -13.22
C GLU A 151 -5.45 -7.50 -12.81
N TYR A 152 -6.37 -7.41 -13.79
CA TYR A 152 -7.79 -7.28 -13.48
C TYR A 152 -8.36 -8.51 -12.81
N ASP A 153 -7.99 -9.71 -13.25
CA ASP A 153 -8.45 -10.97 -12.66
C ASP A 153 -7.95 -11.12 -11.22
N ILE A 154 -6.69 -10.77 -10.97
CA ILE A 154 -6.12 -10.74 -9.62
C ILE A 154 -6.83 -9.70 -8.75
N LEU A 155 -7.07 -8.50 -9.27
CA LEU A 155 -7.78 -7.45 -8.54
C LEU A 155 -9.21 -7.89 -8.21
N LYS A 156 -9.93 -8.45 -9.18
CA LYS A 156 -11.28 -8.99 -8.97
C LYS A 156 -11.30 -10.07 -7.90
N LYS A 157 -10.36 -11.01 -7.95
CA LYS A 157 -10.23 -12.06 -6.92
C LYS A 157 -9.99 -11.48 -5.51
N LYS A 158 -9.17 -10.42 -5.39
CA LYS A 158 -8.97 -9.71 -4.12
C LYS A 158 -10.28 -9.07 -3.61
N ILE A 159 -11.07 -8.48 -4.53
CA ILE A 159 -12.37 -7.86 -4.21
C ILE A 159 -13.39 -8.91 -3.75
N ASP A 160 -13.50 -10.02 -4.47
CA ASP A 160 -14.42 -11.12 -4.15
C ASP A 160 -14.11 -11.74 -2.78
N LEU A 161 -12.86 -11.65 -2.31
CA LEU A 161 -12.43 -12.05 -0.97
C LEU A 161 -12.61 -10.97 0.10
N GLY A 162 -13.05 -9.75 -0.26
CA GLY A 162 -13.43 -8.71 0.68
C GLY A 162 -12.55 -7.46 0.68
N ALA A 163 -11.69 -7.24 -0.33
CA ALA A 163 -11.05 -5.95 -0.50
C ALA A 163 -12.07 -4.86 -0.87
N THR A 164 -11.98 -3.71 -0.21
CA THR A 164 -12.95 -2.61 -0.34
C THR A 164 -12.39 -1.42 -1.11
N LYS A 165 -11.07 -1.34 -1.28
CA LYS A 165 -10.35 -0.30 -2.03
C LYS A 165 -9.10 -0.88 -2.68
N ALA A 166 -8.62 -0.22 -3.73
CA ALA A 166 -7.30 -0.46 -4.29
C ALA A 166 -6.49 0.84 -4.31
N ILE A 167 -5.17 0.73 -4.12
CA ILE A 167 -4.21 1.82 -4.37
C ILE A 167 -3.30 1.34 -5.49
N THR A 168 -3.10 2.17 -6.52
CA THR A 168 -2.19 1.79 -7.59
C THR A 168 -0.73 1.93 -7.16
N GLN A 169 0.15 1.14 -7.77
CA GLN A 169 1.55 1.52 -7.83
C GLN A 169 1.64 2.94 -8.43
N PHE A 170 2.62 3.75 -7.97
CA PHE A 170 2.79 5.07 -8.56
C PHE A 170 3.15 4.96 -10.05
N PHE A 171 2.80 5.97 -10.80
CA PHE A 171 3.04 6.10 -12.23
C PHE A 171 3.39 7.55 -12.56
N PHE A 172 4.02 7.79 -13.71
CA PHE A 172 4.41 9.13 -14.16
C PHE A 172 3.66 9.56 -15.43
N ASP A 173 2.93 8.64 -16.05
CA ASP A 173 2.05 8.92 -17.19
C ASP A 173 0.61 8.55 -16.78
N VAL A 174 -0.23 9.56 -16.72
CA VAL A 174 -1.63 9.44 -16.28
C VAL A 174 -2.48 8.56 -17.21
N GLU A 175 -2.06 8.39 -18.46
CA GLU A 175 -2.75 7.54 -19.44
C GLU A 175 -2.81 6.07 -19.00
N TYR A 176 -1.76 5.58 -18.31
CA TYR A 176 -1.81 4.23 -17.73
C TYR A 176 -2.93 4.08 -16.71
N TYR A 177 -3.11 5.10 -15.87
CA TYR A 177 -4.16 5.09 -14.86
C TYR A 177 -5.55 5.10 -15.51
N PHE A 178 -5.81 6.01 -16.45
CA PHE A 178 -7.12 6.10 -17.10
C PHE A 178 -7.45 4.82 -17.88
N LYS A 179 -6.52 4.28 -18.65
CA LYS A 179 -6.70 2.99 -19.33
C LYS A 179 -6.99 1.85 -18.35
N PHE A 180 -6.31 1.86 -17.19
CA PHE A 180 -6.55 0.85 -16.15
C PHE A 180 -7.96 1.00 -15.56
N ILE A 181 -8.41 2.21 -15.26
CA ILE A 181 -9.77 2.46 -14.75
C ILE A 181 -10.83 2.01 -15.77
N ASP A 182 -10.68 2.39 -17.04
CA ASP A 182 -11.61 2.00 -18.09
C ASP A 182 -11.71 0.46 -18.23
N GLY A 183 -10.57 -0.21 -18.19
CA GLY A 183 -10.51 -1.67 -18.22
C GLY A 183 -11.15 -2.32 -16.99
N ALA A 184 -10.97 -1.73 -15.81
CA ALA A 184 -11.56 -2.18 -14.55
C ALA A 184 -13.10 -2.04 -14.58
N VAL A 185 -13.60 -0.90 -15.03
CA VAL A 185 -15.05 -0.63 -15.18
C VAL A 185 -15.69 -1.62 -16.14
N LYS A 186 -15.08 -1.88 -17.31
CA LYS A 186 -15.57 -2.85 -18.29
C LYS A 186 -15.68 -4.27 -17.71
N ARG A 187 -14.89 -4.60 -16.69
CA ARG A 187 -14.92 -5.90 -15.98
C ARG A 187 -15.80 -5.90 -14.73
N GLY A 188 -16.57 -4.82 -14.51
CA GLY A 188 -17.50 -4.70 -13.39
C GLY A 188 -16.82 -4.44 -12.04
N ILE A 189 -15.58 -3.98 -12.02
CA ILE A 189 -14.89 -3.55 -10.79
C ILE A 189 -15.46 -2.20 -10.37
N LYS A 190 -16.07 -2.13 -9.18
CA LYS A 190 -16.80 -0.95 -8.67
C LYS A 190 -16.16 -0.31 -7.44
N ILE A 191 -15.14 -0.92 -6.86
CA ILE A 191 -14.46 -0.34 -5.69
C ILE A 191 -13.64 0.90 -6.12
N PRO A 192 -13.40 1.85 -5.20
CA PRO A 192 -12.47 2.94 -5.45
C PRO A 192 -11.07 2.42 -5.76
N ILE A 193 -10.49 2.89 -6.86
CA ILE A 193 -9.08 2.67 -7.23
C ILE A 193 -8.38 4.02 -7.10
N ILE A 194 -7.56 4.15 -6.06
CA ILE A 194 -6.90 5.39 -5.68
C ILE A 194 -5.56 5.48 -6.41
N PRO A 195 -5.28 6.55 -7.17
CA PRO A 195 -3.98 6.71 -7.82
C PRO A 195 -2.87 6.93 -6.80
N GLY A 196 -1.82 6.12 -6.88
CA GLY A 196 -0.57 6.34 -6.16
C GLY A 196 0.28 7.39 -6.88
N ILE A 197 0.69 8.44 -6.16
CA ILE A 197 1.51 9.52 -6.70
C ILE A 197 2.80 9.61 -5.90
N LEU A 198 3.93 9.58 -6.60
CA LEU A 198 5.25 9.78 -6.01
C LEU A 198 5.74 11.21 -6.31
N PRO A 199 5.84 12.10 -5.30
CA PRO A 199 6.42 13.43 -5.50
C PRO A 199 7.89 13.34 -5.88
N VAL A 200 8.30 14.02 -6.97
CA VAL A 200 9.67 14.05 -7.43
C VAL A 200 10.44 15.14 -6.67
N THR A 201 11.04 14.79 -5.55
CA THR A 201 11.89 15.70 -4.75
C THR A 201 13.37 15.56 -5.09
N ASN A 202 13.78 14.43 -5.65
CA ASN A 202 15.13 14.16 -6.13
C ASN A 202 15.05 13.25 -7.36
N CYS A 203 15.35 13.80 -8.53
CA CYS A 203 15.18 13.11 -9.80
C CYS A 203 15.99 11.81 -9.88
N LYS A 204 17.26 11.83 -9.51
CA LYS A 204 18.15 10.66 -9.56
C LYS A 204 17.60 9.51 -8.72
N ARG A 205 17.24 9.77 -7.47
CA ARG A 205 16.64 8.77 -6.57
C ARG A 205 15.29 8.29 -7.09
N THR A 206 14.47 9.18 -7.65
CA THR A 206 13.17 8.82 -8.21
C THR A 206 13.32 7.91 -9.43
N ILE A 207 14.29 8.15 -10.30
CA ILE A 207 14.60 7.28 -11.45
C ILE A 207 15.03 5.89 -10.98
N GLU A 208 15.92 5.81 -9.99
CA GLU A 208 16.37 4.53 -9.42
C GLU A 208 15.21 3.76 -8.79
N PHE A 209 14.35 4.47 -8.07
CA PHE A 209 13.18 3.86 -7.44
C PHE A 209 12.13 3.40 -8.47
N ALA A 210 11.87 4.22 -9.51
CA ALA A 210 10.98 3.84 -10.62
C ALA A 210 11.46 2.57 -11.34
N LYS A 211 12.76 2.48 -11.63
CA LYS A 211 13.36 1.27 -12.22
C LYS A 211 13.15 0.04 -11.33
N LYS A 212 13.36 0.18 -10.02
CA LYS A 212 13.15 -0.91 -9.06
C LYS A 212 11.71 -1.39 -9.01
N MET A 213 10.75 -0.48 -9.17
CA MET A 213 9.31 -0.76 -9.14
C MET A 213 8.73 -1.07 -10.52
N ASN A 214 9.57 -1.18 -11.57
CA ASN A 214 9.16 -1.39 -12.97
C ASN A 214 8.18 -0.31 -13.49
N CYS A 215 8.28 0.93 -12.96
CA CYS A 215 7.47 2.06 -13.41
C CYS A 215 8.18 2.80 -14.54
N LYS A 216 7.46 3.10 -15.61
CA LYS A 216 8.00 3.82 -16.78
C LYS A 216 8.07 5.32 -16.50
N MET A 217 9.25 5.90 -16.58
CA MET A 217 9.42 7.34 -16.48
C MET A 217 9.51 7.95 -17.88
N PRO A 218 8.59 8.86 -18.26
CA PRO A 218 8.63 9.54 -19.55
C PRO A 218 9.93 10.32 -19.75
N ILE A 219 10.45 10.32 -21.00
CA ILE A 219 11.68 11.07 -21.37
C ILE A 219 11.52 12.56 -21.04
N LYS A 220 10.34 13.12 -21.33
CA LYS A 220 10.03 14.53 -21.01
C LYS A 220 10.26 14.84 -19.53
N LEU A 221 9.84 13.97 -18.63
CA LEU A 221 10.02 14.17 -17.19
C LEU A 221 11.50 14.07 -16.79
N LYS A 222 12.27 13.15 -17.42
CA LYS A 222 13.71 13.02 -17.16
C LYS A 222 14.50 14.26 -17.60
N ASN A 223 14.04 14.95 -18.64
CA ASN A 223 14.69 16.14 -19.19
C ASN A 223 14.31 17.45 -18.48
N MET A 224 13.37 17.40 -17.52
CA MET A 224 12.95 18.57 -16.72
C MET A 224 13.87 18.83 -15.52
N PHE A 225 14.75 17.89 -15.20
CA PHE A 225 15.65 17.90 -14.05
C PHE A 225 17.09 17.60 -14.51
#